data_09ae674c4bf3ec213a40bbb04d204017
#
_entry.id   09ae674c4bf3ec213a40bbb04d204017
#
_cell.length_a   1.000
_cell.length_b   1.000
_cell.length_c   1.000
_cell.angle_alpha   90.00
_cell.angle_beta   90.00
_cell.angle_gamma   90.00
#
_symmetry.space_group_name_H-M   'P 1'
#
loop_
_entity.id
_entity.type
_entity.pdbx_description
1 polymer ?
#
loop_
_entity_poly.entity_id
_entity_poly.type
_entity_poly.pdbx_seq_one_letter_code
_entity_poly.pdbx_strand_id
1 'polypeptide(L)'
;LQQMFDKLYKLQSGDCLILAGTIPASLPSDIYEQIMEKLMNRNIDIVVDATKDLLLNVLKFHPFLIKPNNHELGEMFGVTLTNDEEIEKYARKLKEMGAVNVLISMAGDGAMLIDENGEIHRCGVCNGKVKNSVGAGDSMVAGFPAGILQGDYEYAL
;
A
#
# COMPACT_ATOMS: atom_id res chain seq x y z
N LEU A 1 20.74 11.70 3.83
CA LEU A 1 19.79 11.94 2.75
C LEU A 1 20.40 11.66 1.37
N GLN A 2 21.55 12.32 1.00
CA GLN A 2 22.18 12.11 -0.29
C GLN A 2 22.52 10.64 -0.58
N GLN A 3 23.17 9.94 0.36
CA GLN A 3 23.49 8.52 0.20
C GLN A 3 22.26 7.62 -0.03
N MET A 4 21.10 7.99 0.51
CA MET A 4 19.85 7.29 0.25
C MET A 4 19.42 7.48 -1.21
N PHE A 5 19.41 8.72 -1.70
CA PHE A 5 19.08 9.00 -3.10
C PHE A 5 20.08 8.36 -4.07
N ASP A 6 21.36 8.33 -3.74
CA ASP A 6 22.39 7.65 -4.57
C ASP A 6 22.10 6.15 -4.72
N LYS A 7 21.49 5.52 -3.70
CA LYS A 7 21.02 4.13 -3.79
C LYS A 7 19.74 4.01 -4.62
N LEU A 8 18.77 4.91 -4.42
CA LEU A 8 17.51 4.91 -5.17
C LEU A 8 17.75 5.12 -6.68
N TYR A 9 18.73 5.92 -7.06
CA TYR A 9 19.10 6.11 -8.47
C TYR A 9 19.68 4.86 -9.15
N LYS A 10 20.08 3.83 -8.39
CA LYS A 10 20.52 2.55 -8.95
C LYS A 10 19.40 1.61 -9.33
N LEU A 11 18.17 1.91 -8.87
CA LEU A 11 16.98 1.15 -9.26
C LEU A 11 16.81 1.19 -10.79
N GLN A 12 16.34 0.10 -11.35
CA GLN A 12 16.12 -0.09 -12.78
C GLN A 12 14.63 -0.24 -13.08
N SER A 13 14.26 -0.09 -14.35
CA SER A 13 12.91 -0.38 -14.80
C SER A 13 12.51 -1.81 -14.45
N GLY A 14 11.34 -1.98 -13.83
CA GLY A 14 10.82 -3.25 -13.35
C GLY A 14 11.23 -3.60 -11.92
N ASP A 15 12.08 -2.78 -11.27
CA ASP A 15 12.31 -2.95 -9.82
C ASP A 15 11.06 -2.54 -9.02
N CYS A 16 10.91 -3.15 -7.83
CA CYS A 16 9.91 -2.79 -6.85
C CYS A 16 10.55 -2.11 -5.64
N LEU A 17 10.06 -0.92 -5.29
CA LEU A 17 10.49 -0.17 -4.11
C LEU A 17 9.37 -0.15 -3.08
N ILE A 18 9.67 -0.57 -1.85
CA ILE A 18 8.71 -0.51 -0.73
C ILE A 18 9.10 0.65 0.19
N LEU A 19 8.17 1.59 0.36
CA LEU A 19 8.24 2.68 1.33
C LEU A 19 7.30 2.33 2.50
N ALA A 20 7.87 1.96 3.64
CA ALA A 20 7.09 1.50 4.79
C ALA A 20 7.51 2.19 6.09
N GLY A 21 6.57 2.30 7.02
CA GLY A 21 6.79 2.80 8.36
C GLY A 21 6.70 4.32 8.50
N THR A 22 7.18 4.80 9.65
CA THR A 22 7.15 6.23 10.03
C THR A 22 8.43 6.93 9.60
N ILE A 23 8.31 8.21 9.24
CA ILE A 23 9.46 9.04 8.88
C ILE A 23 10.21 9.44 10.15
N PRO A 24 11.51 9.10 10.28
CA PRO A 24 12.33 9.58 11.39
C PRO A 24 12.39 11.11 11.41
N ALA A 25 12.41 11.71 12.61
CA ALA A 25 12.50 13.17 12.78
C ALA A 25 13.76 13.80 12.14
N SER A 26 14.77 13.01 11.81
CA SER A 26 15.98 13.45 11.10
C SER A 26 15.82 13.60 9.59
N LEU A 27 14.68 13.16 9.03
CA LEU A 27 14.35 13.28 7.62
C LEU A 27 13.22 14.31 7.41
N PRO A 28 13.14 14.91 6.22
CA PRO A 28 12.01 15.75 5.85
C PRO A 28 10.69 14.98 5.96
N SER A 29 9.64 15.64 6.44
CA SER A 29 8.30 15.02 6.57
C SER A 29 7.67 14.62 5.24
N ASP A 30 8.11 15.22 4.14
CA ASP A 30 7.71 14.96 2.76
C ASP A 30 8.66 14.00 2.00
N ILE A 31 9.51 13.26 2.71
CA ILE A 31 10.54 12.42 2.08
C ILE A 31 9.96 11.39 1.10
N TYR A 32 8.77 10.84 1.38
CA TYR A 32 8.11 9.89 0.48
C TYR A 32 7.69 10.57 -0.83
N GLU A 33 7.17 11.80 -0.75
CA GLU A 33 6.86 12.60 -1.93
C GLU A 33 8.11 12.89 -2.74
N GLN A 34 9.21 13.31 -2.09
CA GLN A 34 10.49 13.57 -2.75
C GLN A 34 11.06 12.31 -3.45
N ILE A 35 10.91 11.13 -2.83
CA ILE A 35 11.34 9.86 -3.43
C ILE A 35 10.52 9.56 -4.67
N MET A 36 9.19 9.63 -4.56
CA MET A 36 8.28 9.31 -5.66
C MET A 36 8.45 10.28 -6.83
N GLU A 37 8.59 11.58 -6.57
CA GLU A 37 8.85 12.59 -7.59
C GLU A 37 10.15 12.30 -8.38
N LYS A 38 11.23 11.91 -7.67
CA LYS A 38 12.51 11.60 -8.30
C LYS A 38 12.53 10.29 -9.10
N LEU A 39 11.65 9.36 -8.76
CA LEU A 39 11.53 8.07 -9.43
C LEU A 39 10.40 8.05 -10.47
N MET A 40 9.60 9.10 -10.55
CA MET A 40 8.55 9.25 -11.54
C MET A 40 9.14 9.06 -12.96
N ASN A 41 8.45 8.34 -13.82
CA ASN A 41 8.86 8.00 -15.18
C ASN A 41 10.03 6.99 -15.31
N ARG A 42 10.44 6.32 -14.24
CA ARG A 42 11.48 5.29 -14.28
C ARG A 42 10.94 3.86 -14.40
N ASN A 43 9.64 3.70 -14.50
CA ASN A 43 8.95 2.40 -14.54
C ASN A 43 9.38 1.48 -13.38
N ILE A 44 9.26 2.03 -12.16
CA ILE A 44 9.52 1.34 -10.88
C ILE A 44 8.19 1.23 -10.16
N ASP A 45 7.85 0.03 -9.73
CA ASP A 45 6.66 -0.21 -8.92
C ASP A 45 6.92 0.26 -7.49
N ILE A 46 6.19 1.29 -7.04
CA ILE A 46 6.35 1.83 -5.68
C ILE A 46 5.18 1.42 -4.82
N VAL A 47 5.47 0.63 -3.80
CA VAL A 47 4.53 0.20 -2.76
C VAL A 47 4.64 1.13 -1.57
N VAL A 48 3.52 1.66 -1.07
CA VAL A 48 3.52 2.57 0.09
C VAL A 48 2.66 1.99 1.21
N ASP A 49 3.30 1.67 2.32
CA ASP A 49 2.67 1.28 3.58
C ASP A 49 2.90 2.38 4.62
N ALA A 50 2.03 3.37 4.59
CA ALA A 50 2.09 4.55 5.43
C ALA A 50 0.68 4.92 5.91
N THR A 51 0.61 5.79 6.92
CA THR A 51 -0.66 6.18 7.54
C THR A 51 -1.07 7.60 7.19
N LYS A 52 -2.39 7.85 7.17
CA LYS A 52 -3.00 9.19 7.12
C LYS A 52 -2.43 10.10 6.02
N ASP A 53 -2.03 11.31 6.41
CA ASP A 53 -1.60 12.37 5.49
C ASP A 53 -0.40 11.94 4.65
N LEU A 54 0.50 11.13 5.21
CA LEU A 54 1.67 10.63 4.48
C LEU A 54 1.27 9.76 3.28
N LEU A 55 0.23 8.93 3.45
CA LEU A 55 -0.33 8.13 2.37
C LEU A 55 -1.08 8.99 1.36
N LEU A 56 -1.96 9.90 1.85
CA LEU A 56 -2.76 10.75 0.97
C LEU A 56 -1.89 11.66 0.08
N ASN A 57 -0.80 12.19 0.62
CA ASN A 57 0.11 13.08 -0.12
C ASN A 57 0.83 12.39 -1.29
N VAL A 58 1.01 11.08 -1.24
CA VAL A 58 1.72 10.33 -2.30
C VAL A 58 0.79 9.81 -3.40
N LEU A 59 -0.53 9.84 -3.23
CA LEU A 59 -1.47 9.32 -4.22
C LEU A 59 -1.35 10.01 -5.58
N LYS A 60 -1.05 11.31 -5.62
CA LYS A 60 -0.81 12.08 -6.85
C LYS A 60 0.35 11.56 -7.72
N PHE A 61 1.21 10.71 -7.15
CA PHE A 61 2.33 10.07 -7.87
C PHE A 61 2.00 8.65 -8.34
N HIS A 62 0.76 8.21 -8.19
CA HIS A 62 0.27 6.91 -8.63
C HIS A 62 1.07 5.72 -8.08
N PRO A 63 1.12 5.53 -6.74
CA PRO A 63 1.76 4.36 -6.16
C PRO A 63 1.16 3.06 -6.72
N PHE A 64 2.03 2.08 -7.03
CA PHE A 64 1.61 0.78 -7.55
C PHE A 64 0.69 0.04 -6.57
N LEU A 65 1.02 0.11 -5.28
CA LEU A 65 0.18 -0.46 -4.21
C LEU A 65 0.19 0.45 -2.99
N ILE A 66 -0.96 0.60 -2.37
CA ILE A 66 -1.11 1.11 -1.01
C ILE A 66 -1.81 0.08 -0.13
N LYS A 67 -1.46 0.04 1.18
CA LYS A 67 -2.06 -0.92 2.11
C LYS A 67 -2.49 -0.29 3.43
N PRO A 68 -3.55 0.49 3.50
CA PRO A 68 -4.17 0.86 4.77
C PRO A 68 -4.95 -0.30 5.38
N ASN A 69 -5.15 -0.29 6.70
CA ASN A 69 -6.17 -1.13 7.30
C ASN A 69 -7.54 -0.41 7.27
N ASN A 70 -8.62 -1.15 7.59
CA ASN A 70 -9.98 -0.61 7.56
C ASN A 70 -10.19 0.58 8.52
N HIS A 71 -9.49 0.63 9.66
CA HIS A 71 -9.57 1.75 10.61
C HIS A 71 -8.85 2.98 10.04
N GLU A 72 -7.63 2.80 9.51
CA GLU A 72 -6.88 3.88 8.85
C GLU A 72 -7.64 4.45 7.66
N LEU A 73 -8.28 3.59 6.87
CA LEU A 73 -9.16 4.01 5.78
C LEU A 73 -10.29 4.92 6.28
N GLY A 74 -10.97 4.51 7.35
CA GLY A 74 -12.01 5.32 7.97
C GLY A 74 -11.48 6.67 8.49
N GLU A 75 -10.33 6.66 9.17
CA GLU A 75 -9.70 7.88 9.68
C GLU A 75 -9.32 8.87 8.57
N MET A 76 -8.81 8.39 7.42
CA MET A 76 -8.47 9.25 6.27
C MET A 76 -9.67 10.04 5.74
N PHE A 77 -10.87 9.49 5.84
CA PHE A 77 -12.10 10.12 5.36
C PHE A 77 -12.99 10.66 6.48
N GLY A 78 -12.56 10.58 7.75
CA GLY A 78 -13.31 11.05 8.91
C GLY A 78 -14.61 10.28 9.15
N VAL A 79 -14.64 8.98 8.85
CA VAL A 79 -15.82 8.10 8.97
C VAL A 79 -15.48 6.83 9.73
N THR A 80 -16.52 6.20 10.31
CA THR A 80 -16.41 4.85 10.86
C THR A 80 -16.98 3.87 9.84
N LEU A 81 -16.16 2.92 9.38
CA LEU A 81 -16.57 1.89 8.43
C LEU A 81 -17.11 0.68 9.20
N THR A 82 -18.32 0.23 8.87
CA THR A 82 -19.04 -0.80 9.62
C THR A 82 -19.30 -2.08 8.83
N ASN A 83 -19.12 -2.04 7.53
CA ASN A 83 -19.37 -3.16 6.63
C ASN A 83 -18.48 -3.10 5.38
N ASP A 84 -18.43 -4.20 4.65
CA ASP A 84 -17.60 -4.37 3.44
C ASP A 84 -17.96 -3.38 2.32
N GLU A 85 -19.23 -3.03 2.18
CA GLU A 85 -19.68 -2.08 1.14
C GLU A 85 -19.12 -0.68 1.38
N GLU A 86 -19.08 -0.26 2.64
CA GLU A 86 -18.45 1.01 3.03
C GLU A 86 -16.93 0.96 2.83
N ILE A 87 -16.28 -0.15 3.21
CA ILE A 87 -14.83 -0.35 2.99
C ILE A 87 -14.53 -0.26 1.49
N GLU A 88 -15.25 -1.00 0.65
CA GLU A 88 -15.10 -0.94 -0.80
C GLU A 88 -15.27 0.47 -1.35
N LYS A 89 -16.34 1.16 -0.94
CA LYS A 89 -16.63 2.52 -1.38
C LYS A 89 -15.47 3.50 -1.12
N TYR A 90 -14.88 3.44 0.06
CA TYR A 90 -13.78 4.34 0.42
C TYR A 90 -12.43 3.88 -0.16
N ALA A 91 -12.22 2.57 -0.32
CA ALA A 91 -11.06 2.04 -1.04
C ALA A 91 -11.07 2.47 -2.51
N ARG A 92 -12.22 2.48 -3.19
CA ARG A 92 -12.37 3.01 -4.55
C ARG A 92 -12.02 4.49 -4.65
N LYS A 93 -12.33 5.30 -3.62
CA LYS A 93 -11.90 6.71 -3.59
C LYS A 93 -10.38 6.86 -3.56
N LEU A 94 -9.65 6.00 -2.82
CA LEU A 94 -8.19 6.03 -2.84
C LEU A 94 -7.63 5.69 -4.23
N LYS A 95 -8.29 4.76 -4.94
CA LYS A 95 -7.96 4.46 -6.34
C LYS A 95 -8.22 5.66 -7.26
N GLU A 96 -9.37 6.32 -7.13
CA GLU A 96 -9.70 7.54 -7.87
C GLU A 96 -8.72 8.69 -7.58
N MET A 97 -8.17 8.74 -6.37
CA MET A 97 -7.15 9.71 -5.98
C MET A 97 -5.75 9.39 -6.53
N GLY A 98 -5.55 8.21 -7.12
CA GLY A 98 -4.35 7.89 -7.87
C GLY A 98 -3.69 6.53 -7.61
N ALA A 99 -4.05 5.80 -6.56
CA ALA A 99 -3.48 4.47 -6.32
C ALA A 99 -3.80 3.50 -7.46
N VAL A 100 -2.81 2.73 -7.92
CA VAL A 100 -3.01 1.70 -8.96
C VAL A 100 -3.71 0.48 -8.38
N ASN A 101 -3.23 -0.01 -7.24
CA ASN A 101 -3.84 -1.09 -6.48
C ASN A 101 -4.07 -0.64 -5.03
N VAL A 102 -5.20 -1.05 -4.44
CA VAL A 102 -5.58 -0.72 -3.05
C VAL A 102 -5.86 -2.00 -2.29
N LEU A 103 -4.99 -2.35 -1.34
CA LEU A 103 -5.12 -3.52 -0.48
C LEU A 103 -5.57 -3.06 0.91
N ILE A 104 -6.75 -3.48 1.35
CA ILE A 104 -7.27 -3.18 2.68
C ILE A 104 -7.11 -4.40 3.58
N SER A 105 -6.34 -4.28 4.65
CA SER A 105 -6.25 -5.31 5.69
C SER A 105 -7.38 -5.14 6.70
N MET A 106 -8.07 -6.23 7.01
CA MET A 106 -9.27 -6.25 7.88
C MET A 106 -9.10 -7.17 9.08
N ALA A 107 -7.87 -7.40 9.51
CA ALA A 107 -7.52 -8.26 10.64
C ALA A 107 -8.18 -9.64 10.56
N GLY A 108 -9.09 -9.96 11.50
CA GLY A 108 -9.82 -11.25 11.54
C GLY A 108 -10.79 -11.49 10.40
N ASP A 109 -11.11 -10.46 9.61
CA ASP A 109 -12.01 -10.54 8.45
C ASP A 109 -11.24 -10.71 7.11
N GLY A 110 -9.90 -10.83 7.18
CA GLY A 110 -9.07 -11.08 6.02
C GLY A 110 -8.60 -9.81 5.31
N ALA A 111 -8.69 -9.79 3.99
CA ALA A 111 -8.26 -8.66 3.17
C ALA A 111 -9.14 -8.46 1.94
N MET A 112 -9.18 -7.21 1.46
CA MET A 112 -9.84 -6.82 0.22
C MET A 112 -8.84 -6.07 -0.65
N LEU A 113 -8.69 -6.50 -1.90
CA LEU A 113 -7.90 -5.82 -2.93
C LEU A 113 -8.83 -5.23 -3.98
N ILE A 114 -8.59 -3.98 -4.35
CA ILE A 114 -9.07 -3.41 -5.61
C ILE A 114 -7.86 -3.29 -6.53
N ASP A 115 -7.85 -4.06 -7.60
CA ASP A 115 -6.73 -4.13 -8.54
C ASP A 115 -6.68 -2.95 -9.52
N GLU A 116 -5.69 -2.95 -10.40
CA GLU A 116 -5.51 -1.90 -11.42
C GLU A 116 -6.72 -1.77 -12.36
N ASN A 117 -7.45 -2.85 -12.62
CA ASN A 117 -8.64 -2.86 -13.47
C ASN A 117 -9.91 -2.42 -12.72
N GLY A 118 -9.84 -2.28 -11.39
CA GLY A 118 -10.97 -1.98 -10.52
C GLY A 118 -11.77 -3.21 -10.11
N GLU A 119 -11.26 -4.42 -10.38
CA GLU A 119 -11.84 -5.67 -9.91
C GLU A 119 -11.55 -5.87 -8.43
N ILE A 120 -12.46 -6.57 -7.75
CA ILE A 120 -12.36 -6.83 -6.30
C ILE A 120 -12.00 -8.27 -6.06
N HIS A 121 -10.93 -8.45 -5.32
CA HIS A 121 -10.49 -9.74 -4.82
C HIS A 121 -10.60 -9.74 -3.30
N ARG A 122 -10.99 -10.87 -2.72
CA ARG A 122 -11.14 -11.01 -1.27
C ARG A 122 -10.53 -12.32 -0.81
N CYS A 123 -9.79 -12.27 0.28
CA CYS A 123 -9.35 -13.46 0.96
C CYS A 123 -9.72 -13.41 2.44
N GLY A 124 -10.11 -14.57 2.97
CA GLY A 124 -10.30 -14.74 4.40
C GLY A 124 -8.98 -15.00 5.11
N VAL A 125 -9.04 -15.12 6.44
CA VAL A 125 -7.87 -15.49 7.24
C VAL A 125 -7.61 -16.99 7.18
N CYS A 126 -6.33 -17.38 7.20
CA CYS A 126 -5.95 -18.78 7.37
C CYS A 126 -6.38 -19.28 8.76
N ASN A 127 -6.91 -20.49 8.82
CA ASN A 127 -7.26 -21.13 10.08
C ASN A 127 -6.01 -21.36 10.94
N GLY A 128 -6.03 -20.82 12.16
CA GLY A 128 -4.90 -20.97 13.08
C GLY A 128 -5.09 -20.20 14.39
N LYS A 129 -4.24 -20.48 15.36
CA LYS A 129 -4.18 -19.72 16.60
C LYS A 129 -3.17 -18.58 16.45
N VAL A 130 -3.66 -17.34 16.44
CA VAL A 130 -2.79 -16.17 16.41
C VAL A 130 -1.90 -16.16 17.67
N LYS A 131 -0.59 -16.17 17.47
CA LYS A 131 0.40 -16.02 18.55
C LYS A 131 0.83 -14.56 18.70
N ASN A 132 1.01 -13.87 17.58
CA ASN A 132 1.38 -12.46 17.51
C ASN A 132 0.96 -11.90 16.15
N SER A 133 0.42 -10.69 16.12
CA SER A 133 0.02 -9.99 14.89
C SER A 133 1.06 -8.99 14.38
N VAL A 134 2.16 -8.78 15.13
CA VAL A 134 3.25 -7.88 14.70
C VAL A 134 3.88 -8.40 13.41
N GLY A 135 4.01 -7.51 12.42
CA GLY A 135 4.57 -7.86 11.10
C GLY A 135 3.59 -8.52 10.13
N ALA A 136 2.31 -8.73 10.51
CA ALA A 136 1.31 -9.25 9.57
C ALA A 136 1.10 -8.30 8.38
N GLY A 137 1.04 -6.98 8.63
CA GLY A 137 0.96 -5.96 7.59
C GLY A 137 2.17 -5.98 6.67
N ASP A 138 3.38 -6.03 7.24
CA ASP A 138 4.63 -6.10 6.46
C ASP A 138 4.69 -7.36 5.59
N SER A 139 4.18 -8.50 6.12
CA SER A 139 4.10 -9.76 5.36
C SER A 139 3.15 -9.65 4.16
N MET A 140 2.00 -8.97 4.31
CA MET A 140 1.08 -8.70 3.21
C MET A 140 1.73 -7.80 2.15
N VAL A 141 2.44 -6.74 2.60
CA VAL A 141 3.18 -5.84 1.70
C VAL A 141 4.25 -6.57 0.91
N ALA A 142 4.95 -7.53 1.51
CA ALA A 142 5.96 -8.33 0.83
C ALA A 142 5.35 -9.41 -0.08
N GLY A 143 4.25 -10.03 0.36
CA GLY A 143 3.56 -11.10 -0.36
C GLY A 143 2.92 -10.62 -1.66
N PHE A 144 2.30 -9.47 -1.65
CA PHE A 144 1.59 -8.94 -2.81
C PHE A 144 2.48 -8.77 -4.06
N PRO A 145 3.61 -8.02 -4.01
CA PRO A 145 4.49 -7.93 -5.17
C PRO A 145 5.05 -9.29 -5.61
N ALA A 146 5.35 -10.17 -4.66
CA ALA A 146 5.83 -11.51 -4.98
C ALA A 146 4.77 -12.35 -5.72
N GLY A 147 3.49 -12.23 -5.35
CA GLY A 147 2.38 -12.87 -6.02
C GLY A 147 2.14 -12.32 -7.42
N ILE A 148 2.18 -10.99 -7.59
CA ILE A 148 2.04 -10.34 -8.89
C ILE A 148 3.15 -10.76 -9.86
N LEU A 149 4.38 -10.94 -9.39
CA LEU A 149 5.49 -11.47 -10.20
C LEU A 149 5.20 -12.89 -10.74
N GLN A 150 4.30 -13.63 -10.11
CA GLN A 150 3.81 -14.93 -10.60
C GLN A 150 2.58 -14.81 -11.51
N GLY A 151 2.06 -13.60 -11.70
CA GLY A 151 1.07 -13.26 -12.73
C GLY A 151 -0.39 -13.40 -12.29
N ASP A 152 -0.70 -13.46 -10.99
CA ASP A 152 -2.06 -13.66 -10.51
C ASP A 152 -2.37 -12.83 -9.25
N TYR A 153 -3.43 -12.01 -9.31
CA TYR A 153 -3.94 -11.25 -8.18
C TYR A 153 -4.55 -12.15 -7.08
N GLU A 154 -5.16 -13.28 -7.44
CA GLU A 154 -5.68 -14.22 -6.44
C GLU A 154 -4.54 -14.87 -5.64
N TYR A 155 -3.41 -15.11 -6.30
CA TYR A 155 -2.22 -15.63 -5.63
C TYR A 155 -1.48 -14.58 -4.79
N ALA A 156 -1.64 -13.31 -5.14
CA ALA A 156 -1.02 -12.17 -4.45
C ALA A 156 -1.73 -11.80 -3.13
N LEU A 157 -2.95 -12.27 -2.91
CA LEU A 157 -3.76 -12.05 -1.73
C LEU A 157 -3.61 -13.20 -0.74
#